data_602ec8aca798210b604a4fb1214b552b
#
_entry.id   602ec8aca798210b604a4fb1214b552b
#
_cell.length_a   1.000
_cell.length_b   1.000
_cell.length_c   1.000
_cell.angle_alpha   90.00
_cell.angle_beta   90.00
_cell.angle_gamma   90.00
#
_symmetry.space_group_name_H-M   'P 1'
#
loop_
_entity.id
_entity.type
_entity.pdbx_description
1 polymer ?
#
loop_
_entity_poly.entity_id
_entity_poly.type
_entity_poly.pdbx_seq_one_letter_code
_entity_poly.pdbx_strand_id
1 'polypeptide(L)'
;MNVVFVEPSFPPTQRHFVRALSDVGATVIGIGERPGDWLDDELRGWLSEYHQTDNVTDVGHMTDFVRWVQSRIWVDRLETTIEAHTLPVAQVRETCTIPGTSVRTAWLCRDKPSMKQALRDVGVPTAASTAAAHVDEIYAFADAVGYPLILKPRTGAGALDTAKVDSREQLSAALGALGHADSIAVEEFVEGHEGFYDTLCVDGEPKLDFVSHYYPNVLEAMRTRWISPEFVATNRVDSEPDYQQLRELGRRVNQALGIGTTATHMEWFFGPKGLKFSEIGCRPPGVGAWDLYSAGNEIDIYKAWADAIVHENVWHVPTRRYAAGIVALRPARDGSITWIEGVDDAQARLGEWVIDAHLPPPGTPTQPVEAGYMANAYVRMRHPDYDVLRGMLDDVGRSVHVHAE
;
A
#
# COMPACT_ATOMS: atom_id res chain seq x y z
N MET A 1 -8.38 -11.40 -23.83
CA MET A 1 -9.21 -11.08 -22.65
C MET A 1 -9.51 -9.60 -22.66
N ASN A 2 -10.75 -9.18 -22.37
CA ASN A 2 -11.16 -7.78 -22.31
C ASN A 2 -11.19 -7.35 -20.84
N VAL A 3 -10.39 -6.35 -20.50
CA VAL A 3 -10.22 -5.84 -19.14
C VAL A 3 -10.68 -4.39 -19.08
N VAL A 4 -11.63 -4.10 -18.20
CA VAL A 4 -11.95 -2.72 -17.84
C VAL A 4 -11.03 -2.34 -16.67
N PHE A 5 -10.24 -1.28 -16.84
CA PHE A 5 -9.31 -0.78 -15.84
C PHE A 5 -9.73 0.59 -15.31
N VAL A 6 -9.90 0.70 -14.00
CA VAL A 6 -10.39 1.90 -13.32
C VAL A 6 -9.22 2.81 -12.94
N GLU A 7 -9.28 4.08 -13.29
CA GLU A 7 -8.26 5.12 -13.05
C GLU A 7 -6.89 4.78 -13.66
N PRO A 8 -6.77 4.73 -15.00
CA PRO A 8 -5.54 4.36 -15.68
C PRO A 8 -4.42 5.42 -15.60
N SER A 9 -4.75 6.67 -15.24
CA SER A 9 -3.86 7.82 -15.33
C SER A 9 -3.40 8.41 -14.00
N PHE A 10 -4.07 8.08 -12.88
CA PHE A 10 -3.76 8.66 -11.58
C PHE A 10 -3.95 7.65 -10.44
N PRO A 11 -2.99 7.54 -9.51
CA PRO A 11 -1.65 8.16 -9.51
C PRO A 11 -0.80 7.76 -10.73
N PRO A 12 0.31 8.46 -11.03
CA PRO A 12 1.10 8.21 -12.26
C PRO A 12 1.55 6.76 -12.45
N THR A 13 1.70 5.98 -11.38
CA THR A 13 2.08 4.56 -11.42
C THR A 13 1.01 3.66 -12.05
N GLN A 14 -0.25 4.11 -12.16
CA GLN A 14 -1.34 3.33 -12.76
C GLN A 14 -1.07 2.96 -14.22
N ARG A 15 -0.36 3.81 -14.95
CA ARG A 15 0.04 3.55 -16.34
C ARG A 15 0.85 2.25 -16.50
N HIS A 16 1.62 1.84 -15.49
CA HIS A 16 2.42 0.61 -15.55
C HIS A 16 1.54 -0.65 -15.54
N PHE A 17 0.39 -0.62 -14.86
CA PHE A 17 -0.60 -1.71 -14.90
C PHE A 17 -1.28 -1.79 -16.26
N VAL A 18 -1.63 -0.63 -16.84
CA VAL A 18 -2.23 -0.57 -18.19
C VAL A 18 -1.26 -1.10 -19.24
N ARG A 19 0.00 -0.64 -19.21
CA ARG A 19 1.09 -1.15 -20.05
C ARG A 19 1.17 -2.67 -19.95
N ALA A 20 1.27 -3.17 -18.71
CA ALA A 20 1.45 -4.59 -18.46
C ALA A 20 0.27 -5.44 -18.97
N LEU A 21 -0.98 -4.98 -18.81
CA LEU A 21 -2.15 -5.63 -19.39
C LEU A 21 -2.09 -5.67 -20.91
N SER A 22 -1.68 -4.57 -21.54
CA SER A 22 -1.47 -4.50 -22.99
C SER A 22 -0.36 -5.45 -23.46
N ASP A 23 0.78 -5.49 -22.73
CA ASP A 23 1.94 -6.33 -23.03
C ASP A 23 1.63 -7.83 -22.98
N VAL A 24 0.67 -8.26 -22.14
CA VAL A 24 0.23 -9.67 -22.07
C VAL A 24 -0.94 -9.98 -23.02
N GLY A 25 -1.30 -9.04 -23.89
CA GLY A 25 -2.29 -9.23 -24.95
C GLY A 25 -3.75 -9.02 -24.51
N ALA A 26 -4.01 -8.31 -23.42
CA ALA A 26 -5.36 -7.91 -23.06
C ALA A 26 -5.83 -6.70 -23.92
N THR A 27 -7.12 -6.67 -24.23
CA THR A 27 -7.79 -5.48 -24.72
C THR A 27 -8.19 -4.63 -23.50
N VAL A 28 -7.56 -3.47 -23.32
CA VAL A 28 -7.74 -2.65 -22.12
C VAL A 28 -8.69 -1.48 -22.41
N ILE A 29 -9.79 -1.40 -21.67
CA ILE A 29 -10.75 -0.30 -21.70
C ILE A 29 -10.57 0.50 -20.41
N GLY A 30 -10.14 1.77 -20.52
CA GLY A 30 -9.96 2.65 -19.37
C GLY A 30 -11.23 3.40 -19.01
N ILE A 31 -11.49 3.56 -17.70
CA ILE A 31 -12.45 4.52 -17.17
C ILE A 31 -11.80 5.31 -16.04
N GLY A 32 -11.92 6.63 -16.06
CA GLY A 32 -11.30 7.49 -15.06
C GLY A 32 -11.91 8.88 -15.00
N GLU A 33 -11.56 9.64 -13.97
CA GLU A 33 -12.10 10.97 -13.71
C GLU A 33 -11.41 12.07 -14.53
N ARG A 34 -10.19 11.80 -15.01
CA ARG A 34 -9.44 12.77 -15.83
C ARG A 34 -10.01 12.88 -17.26
N PRO A 35 -10.01 14.10 -17.83
CA PRO A 35 -10.33 14.27 -19.24
C PRO A 35 -9.41 13.44 -20.15
N GLY A 36 -9.98 12.79 -21.17
CA GLY A 36 -9.23 11.97 -22.11
C GLY A 36 -8.08 12.73 -22.82
N ASP A 37 -8.24 14.03 -23.01
CA ASP A 37 -7.20 14.89 -23.61
C ASP A 37 -5.95 15.08 -22.70
N TRP A 38 -6.06 14.75 -21.44
CA TRP A 38 -4.93 14.79 -20.49
C TRP A 38 -4.10 13.51 -20.47
N LEU A 39 -4.58 12.46 -21.13
CA LEU A 39 -3.79 11.24 -21.29
C LEU A 39 -2.70 11.49 -22.34
N ASP A 40 -1.48 11.11 -22.02
CA ASP A 40 -0.39 11.16 -23.00
C ASP A 40 -0.54 10.06 -24.08
N ASP A 41 0.19 10.23 -25.17
CA ASP A 41 0.07 9.36 -26.34
C ASP A 41 0.49 7.92 -26.05
N GLU A 42 1.43 7.69 -25.13
CA GLU A 42 1.88 6.37 -24.76
C GLU A 42 0.80 5.61 -24.00
N LEU A 43 0.18 6.24 -22.99
CA LEU A 43 -0.95 5.64 -22.25
C LEU A 43 -2.15 5.38 -23.16
N ARG A 44 -2.45 6.31 -24.07
CA ARG A 44 -3.49 6.11 -25.08
C ARG A 44 -3.19 4.92 -25.99
N GLY A 45 -1.90 4.70 -26.32
CA GLY A 45 -1.48 3.58 -27.16
C GLY A 45 -1.70 2.20 -26.54
N TRP A 46 -1.76 2.12 -25.22
CA TRP A 46 -2.05 0.86 -24.49
C TRP A 46 -3.55 0.63 -24.24
N LEU A 47 -4.38 1.67 -24.37
CA LEU A 47 -5.82 1.58 -24.21
C LEU A 47 -6.51 1.38 -25.56
N SER A 48 -7.46 0.45 -25.63
CA SER A 48 -8.33 0.33 -26.81
C SER A 48 -9.41 1.43 -26.83
N GLU A 49 -9.92 1.81 -25.66
CA GLU A 49 -10.88 2.88 -25.44
C GLU A 49 -10.61 3.53 -24.07
N TYR A 50 -10.97 4.82 -23.96
CA TYR A 50 -11.00 5.52 -22.67
C TYR A 50 -12.31 6.28 -22.51
N HIS A 51 -12.91 6.17 -21.33
CA HIS A 51 -14.15 6.83 -20.96
C HIS A 51 -13.94 7.69 -19.72
N GLN A 52 -14.38 8.94 -19.79
CA GLN A 52 -14.38 9.83 -18.64
C GLN A 52 -15.66 9.67 -17.83
N THR A 53 -15.53 9.71 -16.52
CA THR A 53 -16.64 9.75 -15.55
C THR A 53 -16.38 10.83 -14.51
N ASP A 54 -17.43 11.29 -13.82
CA ASP A 54 -17.29 12.28 -12.75
C ASP A 54 -16.82 11.63 -11.43
N ASN A 55 -17.14 10.35 -11.22
CA ASN A 55 -16.79 9.64 -9.98
C ASN A 55 -16.73 8.12 -10.21
N VAL A 56 -15.54 7.55 -10.14
CA VAL A 56 -15.31 6.08 -10.25
C VAL A 56 -15.74 5.28 -9.03
N THR A 57 -16.12 5.95 -7.93
CA THR A 57 -16.64 5.25 -6.73
C THR A 57 -18.17 5.21 -6.71
N ASP A 58 -18.87 5.86 -7.65
CA ASP A 58 -20.31 5.73 -7.82
C ASP A 58 -20.65 4.38 -8.44
N VAL A 59 -21.12 3.45 -7.61
CA VAL A 59 -21.44 2.08 -8.02
C VAL A 59 -22.54 2.02 -9.07
N GLY A 60 -23.55 2.90 -8.99
CA GLY A 60 -24.64 2.96 -9.97
C GLY A 60 -24.13 3.35 -11.36
N HIS A 61 -23.42 4.46 -11.41
CA HIS A 61 -22.83 4.97 -12.65
C HIS A 61 -21.84 3.98 -13.27
N MET A 62 -20.96 3.41 -12.45
CA MET A 62 -19.98 2.40 -12.88
C MET A 62 -20.67 1.11 -13.37
N THR A 63 -21.78 0.70 -12.75
CA THR A 63 -22.57 -0.45 -13.20
C THR A 63 -23.17 -0.19 -14.58
N ASP A 64 -23.76 0.98 -14.79
CA ASP A 64 -24.35 1.35 -16.09
C ASP A 64 -23.28 1.41 -17.18
N PHE A 65 -22.12 1.98 -16.88
CA PHE A 65 -20.99 1.99 -17.80
C PHE A 65 -20.54 0.56 -18.17
N VAL A 66 -20.30 -0.31 -17.17
CA VAL A 66 -19.84 -1.68 -17.43
C VAL A 66 -20.88 -2.47 -18.24
N ARG A 67 -22.19 -2.32 -17.95
CA ARG A 67 -23.26 -2.94 -18.72
C ARG A 67 -23.31 -2.42 -20.16
N TRP A 68 -23.07 -1.13 -20.35
CA TRP A 68 -22.96 -0.55 -21.69
C TRP A 68 -21.77 -1.16 -22.45
N VAL A 69 -20.60 -1.33 -21.82
CA VAL A 69 -19.47 -2.05 -22.44
C VAL A 69 -19.87 -3.50 -22.76
N GLN A 70 -20.50 -4.21 -21.81
CA GLN A 70 -20.97 -5.61 -21.99
C GLN A 70 -22.00 -5.76 -23.12
N SER A 71 -22.74 -4.70 -23.45
CA SER A 71 -23.64 -4.75 -24.60
C SER A 71 -22.92 -4.77 -25.95
N ARG A 72 -21.64 -4.45 -25.97
CA ARG A 72 -20.79 -4.36 -27.18
C ARG A 72 -19.76 -5.48 -27.24
N ILE A 73 -19.13 -5.79 -26.11
CA ILE A 73 -18.13 -6.87 -25.99
C ILE A 73 -18.24 -7.54 -24.62
N TRP A 74 -17.81 -8.79 -24.55
CA TRP A 74 -17.70 -9.47 -23.26
C TRP A 74 -16.61 -8.84 -22.39
N VAL A 75 -16.89 -8.56 -21.11
CA VAL A 75 -15.92 -8.06 -20.13
C VAL A 75 -15.48 -9.23 -19.26
N ASP A 76 -14.23 -9.64 -19.38
CA ASP A 76 -13.66 -10.75 -18.62
C ASP A 76 -13.23 -10.36 -17.23
N ARG A 77 -12.69 -9.14 -17.07
CA ARG A 77 -12.19 -8.58 -15.79
C ARG A 77 -12.55 -7.10 -15.68
N LEU A 78 -12.78 -6.66 -14.44
CA LEU A 78 -12.88 -5.26 -14.05
C LEU A 78 -11.87 -5.04 -12.94
N GLU A 79 -10.81 -4.27 -13.18
CA GLU A 79 -9.68 -4.17 -12.26
C GLU A 79 -9.42 -2.77 -11.74
N THR A 80 -8.97 -2.71 -10.49
CA THR A 80 -8.48 -1.51 -9.82
C THR A 80 -7.32 -1.87 -8.89
N THR A 81 -6.40 -0.94 -8.70
CA THR A 81 -5.26 -1.08 -7.81
C THR A 81 -5.21 0.02 -6.73
N ILE A 82 -6.28 0.80 -6.63
CA ILE A 82 -6.42 1.91 -5.68
C ILE A 82 -7.37 1.52 -4.55
N GLU A 83 -6.91 1.73 -3.31
CA GLU A 83 -7.62 1.34 -2.08
C GLU A 83 -9.08 1.83 -2.04
N ALA A 84 -9.32 3.11 -2.38
CA ALA A 84 -10.65 3.70 -2.34
C ALA A 84 -11.65 3.03 -3.30
N HIS A 85 -11.16 2.43 -4.38
CA HIS A 85 -11.97 1.84 -5.44
C HIS A 85 -12.26 0.35 -5.23
N THR A 86 -11.55 -0.35 -4.32
CA THR A 86 -11.64 -1.81 -4.19
C THR A 86 -13.06 -2.29 -3.88
N LEU A 87 -13.74 -1.67 -2.92
CA LEU A 87 -15.11 -2.05 -2.54
C LEU A 87 -16.15 -1.66 -3.60
N PRO A 88 -16.20 -0.40 -4.12
CA PRO A 88 -17.09 -0.05 -5.22
C PRO A 88 -16.93 -0.97 -6.44
N VAL A 89 -15.70 -1.24 -6.86
CA VAL A 89 -15.42 -2.14 -8.01
C VAL A 89 -15.89 -3.56 -7.74
N ALA A 90 -15.72 -4.08 -6.51
CA ALA A 90 -16.24 -5.40 -6.15
C ALA A 90 -17.78 -5.46 -6.25
N GLN A 91 -18.48 -4.40 -5.84
CA GLN A 91 -19.94 -4.31 -5.97
C GLN A 91 -20.40 -4.28 -7.44
N VAL A 92 -19.68 -3.57 -8.30
CA VAL A 92 -19.94 -3.57 -9.75
C VAL A 92 -19.69 -4.95 -10.36
N ARG A 93 -18.58 -5.62 -9.99
CA ARG A 93 -18.29 -7.00 -10.44
C ARG A 93 -19.44 -7.95 -10.13
N GLU A 94 -19.92 -7.94 -8.88
CA GLU A 94 -21.03 -8.79 -8.44
C GLU A 94 -22.30 -8.49 -9.22
N THR A 95 -22.65 -7.22 -9.39
CA THR A 95 -23.85 -6.77 -10.13
C THR A 95 -23.79 -7.09 -11.62
N CYS A 96 -22.59 -7.06 -12.23
CA CYS A 96 -22.36 -7.32 -13.65
C CYS A 96 -21.90 -8.76 -13.94
N THR A 97 -21.83 -9.62 -12.93
CA THR A 97 -21.38 -11.02 -13.04
C THR A 97 -19.97 -11.16 -13.63
N ILE A 98 -19.05 -10.31 -13.19
CA ILE A 98 -17.64 -10.33 -13.56
C ILE A 98 -16.83 -10.98 -12.43
N PRO A 99 -15.95 -11.97 -12.72
CA PRO A 99 -15.13 -12.60 -11.70
C PRO A 99 -14.07 -11.64 -11.15
N GLY A 100 -13.65 -11.87 -9.89
CA GLY A 100 -12.60 -11.11 -9.20
C GLY A 100 -12.85 -11.06 -7.70
N THR A 101 -12.17 -10.15 -6.99
CA THR A 101 -12.32 -9.95 -5.55
C THR A 101 -13.80 -9.70 -5.19
N SER A 102 -14.34 -10.52 -4.27
CA SER A 102 -15.73 -10.45 -3.84
C SER A 102 -16.01 -9.19 -3.00
N VAL A 103 -17.29 -8.80 -2.91
CA VAL A 103 -17.73 -7.70 -2.01
C VAL A 103 -17.33 -8.00 -0.56
N ARG A 104 -17.52 -9.25 -0.10
CA ARG A 104 -17.13 -9.65 1.27
C ARG A 104 -15.64 -9.47 1.51
N THR A 105 -14.79 -9.96 0.60
CA THR A 105 -13.32 -9.84 0.71
C THR A 105 -12.88 -8.36 0.69
N ALA A 106 -13.37 -7.58 -0.28
CA ALA A 106 -13.07 -6.16 -0.39
C ALA A 106 -13.48 -5.37 0.87
N TRP A 107 -14.66 -5.69 1.44
CA TRP A 107 -15.12 -5.06 2.68
C TRP A 107 -14.26 -5.46 3.88
N LEU A 108 -13.96 -6.76 4.05
CA LEU A 108 -13.09 -7.23 5.13
C LEU A 108 -11.68 -6.63 5.06
N CYS A 109 -11.13 -6.42 3.87
CA CYS A 109 -9.83 -5.76 3.69
C CYS A 109 -9.86 -4.25 3.95
N ARG A 110 -11.01 -3.64 4.25
CA ARG A 110 -11.16 -2.20 4.53
C ARG A 110 -11.65 -1.90 5.93
N ASP A 111 -12.58 -2.68 6.47
CA ASP A 111 -13.15 -2.49 7.81
C ASP A 111 -12.27 -3.18 8.85
N LYS A 112 -11.36 -2.42 9.46
CA LYS A 112 -10.35 -2.94 10.39
C LYS A 112 -10.91 -3.78 11.54
N PRO A 113 -12.02 -3.40 12.22
CA PRO A 113 -12.58 -4.23 13.28
C PRO A 113 -13.13 -5.57 12.78
N SER A 114 -13.85 -5.57 11.67
CA SER A 114 -14.41 -6.79 11.07
C SER A 114 -13.33 -7.71 10.51
N MET A 115 -12.30 -7.12 9.87
CA MET A 115 -11.09 -7.81 9.45
C MET A 115 -10.45 -8.58 10.61
N LYS A 116 -10.16 -7.88 11.72
CA LYS A 116 -9.51 -8.48 12.89
C LYS A 116 -10.40 -9.51 13.59
N GLN A 117 -11.71 -9.28 13.61
CA GLN A 117 -12.65 -10.27 14.15
C GLN A 117 -12.64 -11.56 13.33
N ALA A 118 -12.76 -11.48 12.01
CA ALA A 118 -12.70 -12.64 11.13
C ALA A 118 -11.39 -13.43 11.28
N LEU A 119 -10.28 -12.74 11.50
CA LEU A 119 -8.97 -13.37 11.72
C LEU A 119 -8.84 -13.99 13.10
N ARG A 120 -9.37 -13.38 14.16
CA ARG A 120 -9.40 -13.97 15.51
C ARG A 120 -10.23 -15.26 15.55
N ASP A 121 -11.35 -15.30 14.84
CA ASP A 121 -12.24 -16.45 14.79
C ASP A 121 -11.54 -17.71 14.25
N VAL A 122 -10.48 -17.53 13.46
CA VAL A 122 -9.63 -18.63 12.94
C VAL A 122 -8.26 -18.73 13.62
N GLY A 123 -8.08 -18.01 14.74
CA GLY A 123 -6.87 -18.08 15.57
C GLY A 123 -5.64 -17.41 14.95
N VAL A 124 -5.82 -16.43 14.04
CA VAL A 124 -4.70 -15.58 13.56
C VAL A 124 -4.36 -14.56 14.65
N PRO A 125 -3.07 -14.44 15.07
CA PRO A 125 -2.68 -13.51 16.10
C PRO A 125 -2.78 -12.05 15.59
N THR A 126 -3.72 -11.30 16.18
CA THR A 126 -3.94 -9.87 15.91
C THR A 126 -3.78 -9.07 17.20
N ALA A 127 -3.66 -7.75 17.10
CA ALA A 127 -3.89 -6.86 18.22
C ALA A 127 -5.32 -7.02 18.74
N ALA A 128 -5.52 -6.93 20.06
CA ALA A 128 -6.84 -6.77 20.61
C ALA A 128 -7.48 -5.50 20.02
N SER A 129 -8.73 -5.58 19.59
CA SER A 129 -9.41 -4.44 18.94
C SER A 129 -10.90 -4.51 19.14
N THR A 130 -11.55 -3.33 19.14
CA THR A 130 -13.00 -3.20 19.17
C THR A 130 -13.49 -2.18 18.15
N ALA A 131 -14.70 -2.44 17.62
CA ALA A 131 -15.51 -1.46 16.93
C ALA A 131 -16.57 -0.99 17.91
N ALA A 132 -16.40 0.19 18.46
CA ALA A 132 -17.37 0.72 19.42
C ALA A 132 -18.49 1.45 18.69
N ALA A 133 -19.74 1.23 19.12
CA ALA A 133 -20.86 2.06 18.74
C ALA A 133 -21.00 3.27 19.66
N HIS A 134 -20.52 3.14 20.90
CA HIS A 134 -20.62 4.16 21.95
C HIS A 134 -19.30 4.35 22.68
N VAL A 135 -19.10 5.57 23.20
CA VAL A 135 -17.88 5.94 23.93
C VAL A 135 -17.65 5.06 25.17
N ASP A 136 -18.72 4.62 25.84
CA ASP A 136 -18.61 3.75 27.01
C ASP A 136 -17.99 2.39 26.69
N GLU A 137 -18.21 1.87 25.48
CA GLU A 137 -17.59 0.62 25.02
C GLU A 137 -16.08 0.80 24.80
N ILE A 138 -15.65 1.99 24.37
CA ILE A 138 -14.22 2.33 24.23
C ILE A 138 -13.56 2.36 25.62
N TYR A 139 -14.21 2.97 26.61
CA TYR A 139 -13.69 2.97 27.98
C TYR A 139 -13.65 1.56 28.59
N ALA A 140 -14.69 0.75 28.37
CA ALA A 140 -14.71 -0.64 28.82
C ALA A 140 -13.58 -1.47 28.18
N PHE A 141 -13.32 -1.25 26.89
CA PHE A 141 -12.18 -1.87 26.20
C PHE A 141 -10.85 -1.41 26.80
N ALA A 142 -10.68 -0.10 27.04
CA ALA A 142 -9.48 0.45 27.66
C ALA A 142 -9.23 -0.13 29.07
N ASP A 143 -10.27 -0.29 29.87
CA ASP A 143 -10.19 -0.86 31.22
C ASP A 143 -9.82 -2.37 31.17
N ALA A 144 -10.25 -3.10 30.13
CA ALA A 144 -9.94 -4.51 29.95
C ALA A 144 -8.54 -4.79 29.38
N VAL A 145 -8.06 -3.95 28.45
CA VAL A 145 -6.81 -4.16 27.70
C VAL A 145 -5.64 -3.40 28.32
N GLY A 146 -5.90 -2.24 28.94
CA GLY A 146 -4.90 -1.31 29.45
C GLY A 146 -4.34 -0.38 28.37
N TYR A 147 -3.37 0.43 28.78
CA TYR A 147 -2.68 1.39 27.91
C TYR A 147 -1.24 0.92 27.59
N PRO A 148 -0.63 1.36 26.47
CA PRO A 148 -1.16 2.31 25.47
C PRO A 148 -2.19 1.71 24.53
N LEU A 149 -3.04 2.57 23.96
CA LEU A 149 -4.01 2.21 22.93
C LEU A 149 -3.76 3.01 21.65
N ILE A 150 -4.24 2.47 20.54
CA ILE A 150 -4.30 3.14 19.23
C ILE A 150 -5.75 3.40 18.88
N LEU A 151 -6.06 4.66 18.55
CA LEU A 151 -7.31 5.07 17.95
C LEU A 151 -7.07 5.41 16.49
N LYS A 152 -7.88 4.88 15.59
CA LYS A 152 -7.77 5.15 14.16
C LYS A 152 -9.13 5.07 13.46
N PRO A 153 -9.29 5.68 12.26
CA PRO A 153 -10.50 5.48 11.47
C PRO A 153 -10.71 4.00 11.15
N ARG A 154 -11.97 3.55 11.13
CA ARG A 154 -12.32 2.16 10.77
C ARG A 154 -11.86 1.82 9.37
N THR A 155 -11.97 2.80 8.46
CA THR A 155 -11.53 2.69 7.07
C THR A 155 -10.44 3.73 6.78
N GLY A 156 -9.56 3.47 5.82
CA GLY A 156 -8.45 4.35 5.48
C GLY A 156 -7.11 3.60 5.50
N ALA A 157 -6.05 4.28 5.08
CA ALA A 157 -4.69 3.75 4.97
C ALA A 157 -3.66 4.82 5.38
N GLY A 158 -2.39 4.41 5.58
CA GLY A 158 -1.27 5.33 5.76
C GLY A 158 -1.20 6.03 7.11
N ALA A 159 -1.74 5.45 8.17
CA ALA A 159 -1.73 5.98 9.55
C ALA A 159 -2.35 7.39 9.72
N LEU A 160 -3.09 7.89 8.72
CA LEU A 160 -3.82 9.14 8.81
C LEU A 160 -4.84 9.08 9.96
N ASP A 161 -4.95 10.18 10.70
CA ASP A 161 -5.86 10.33 11.84
C ASP A 161 -5.71 9.23 12.92
N THR A 162 -4.53 8.61 13.01
CA THR A 162 -4.20 7.61 14.03
C THR A 162 -3.69 8.30 15.28
N ALA A 163 -4.22 8.00 16.46
CA ALA A 163 -3.75 8.52 17.73
C ALA A 163 -3.28 7.40 18.66
N LYS A 164 -2.06 7.53 19.22
CA LYS A 164 -1.60 6.75 20.37
C LYS A 164 -1.98 7.49 21.64
N VAL A 165 -2.59 6.79 22.58
CA VAL A 165 -2.99 7.32 23.88
C VAL A 165 -2.41 6.45 24.99
N ASP A 166 -1.76 7.09 25.95
CA ASP A 166 -1.03 6.43 27.03
C ASP A 166 -1.80 6.48 28.38
N SER A 167 -2.95 7.18 28.41
CA SER A 167 -3.78 7.31 29.63
C SER A 167 -5.25 7.56 29.27
N ARG A 168 -6.11 7.45 30.30
CA ARG A 168 -7.54 7.73 30.20
C ARG A 168 -7.84 9.20 29.84
N GLU A 169 -7.02 10.12 30.33
CA GLU A 169 -7.13 11.56 30.04
C GLU A 169 -6.82 11.83 28.56
N GLN A 170 -5.76 11.22 28.04
CA GLN A 170 -5.40 11.30 26.61
C GLN A 170 -6.48 10.66 25.74
N LEU A 171 -7.04 9.52 26.16
CA LEU A 171 -8.16 8.88 25.47
C LEU A 171 -9.36 9.81 25.37
N SER A 172 -9.74 10.45 26.48
CA SER A 172 -10.85 11.40 26.51
C SER A 172 -10.64 12.60 25.57
N ALA A 173 -9.42 13.15 25.56
CA ALA A 173 -9.04 14.24 24.66
C ALA A 173 -9.10 13.82 23.18
N ALA A 174 -8.57 12.65 22.85
CA ALA A 174 -8.56 12.11 21.49
C ALA A 174 -9.98 11.85 20.96
N LEU A 175 -10.88 11.30 21.80
CA LEU A 175 -12.27 11.06 21.42
C LEU A 175 -13.02 12.38 21.16
N GLY A 176 -12.70 13.44 21.90
CA GLY A 176 -13.25 14.77 21.65
C GLY A 176 -12.82 15.39 20.32
N ALA A 177 -11.65 15.00 19.80
CA ALA A 177 -11.10 15.49 18.54
C ALA A 177 -11.51 14.65 17.31
N LEU A 178 -11.67 13.33 17.46
CA LEU A 178 -11.93 12.39 16.36
C LEU A 178 -13.40 12.26 15.94
N GLY A 179 -14.36 12.82 16.70
CA GLY A 179 -15.77 12.81 16.33
C GLY A 179 -16.55 11.59 16.83
N HIS A 180 -17.38 10.96 15.97
CA HIS A 180 -18.29 9.91 16.37
C HIS A 180 -17.61 8.58 16.68
N ALA A 181 -17.98 7.93 17.78
CA ALA A 181 -17.36 6.68 18.25
C ALA A 181 -17.50 5.51 17.24
N ASP A 182 -18.58 5.46 16.47
CA ASP A 182 -18.86 4.41 15.48
C ASP A 182 -17.94 4.44 14.27
N SER A 183 -17.24 5.55 14.03
CA SER A 183 -16.25 5.73 12.98
C SER A 183 -14.82 5.34 13.41
N ILE A 184 -14.61 5.01 14.70
CA ILE A 184 -13.29 4.77 15.30
C ILE A 184 -13.08 3.29 15.56
N ALA A 185 -11.92 2.78 15.20
CA ALA A 185 -11.36 1.51 15.67
C ALA A 185 -10.40 1.80 16.83
N VAL A 186 -10.55 1.04 17.93
CA VAL A 186 -9.64 1.12 19.08
C VAL A 186 -8.89 -0.20 19.20
N GLU A 187 -7.57 -0.12 19.37
CA GLU A 187 -6.69 -1.29 19.38
C GLU A 187 -5.67 -1.19 20.50
N GLU A 188 -5.21 -2.36 21.00
CA GLU A 188 -4.01 -2.41 21.83
C GLU A 188 -2.82 -1.89 21.01
N PHE A 189 -1.94 -1.12 21.66
CA PHE A 189 -0.66 -0.78 21.06
C PHE A 189 0.25 -2.02 21.03
N VAL A 190 0.70 -2.40 19.83
CA VAL A 190 1.65 -3.50 19.66
C VAL A 190 3.07 -2.94 19.66
N GLU A 191 3.82 -3.26 20.71
CA GLU A 191 5.24 -2.93 20.76
C GLU A 191 6.02 -3.89 19.88
N GLY A 192 6.96 -3.35 19.10
CA GLY A 192 7.84 -4.14 18.26
C GLY A 192 8.23 -3.45 16.96
N HIS A 193 8.96 -4.18 16.16
CA HIS A 193 9.34 -3.79 14.80
C HIS A 193 8.17 -3.97 13.84
N GLU A 194 7.97 -3.02 12.97
CA GLU A 194 6.90 -2.99 11.98
C GLU A 194 7.45 -3.29 10.58
N GLY A 195 6.68 -4.02 9.81
CA GLY A 195 6.96 -4.28 8.42
C GLY A 195 5.72 -4.69 7.65
N PHE A 196 5.91 -5.01 6.37
CA PHE A 196 4.82 -5.49 5.53
C PHE A 196 5.23 -6.71 4.72
N TYR A 197 4.23 -7.50 4.38
CA TYR A 197 4.33 -8.72 3.59
C TYR A 197 3.34 -8.61 2.44
N ASP A 198 3.88 -8.52 1.25
CA ASP A 198 3.11 -8.34 0.04
C ASP A 198 3.09 -9.61 -0.78
N THR A 199 1.94 -9.94 -1.33
CA THR A 199 1.79 -11.11 -2.18
C THR A 199 1.11 -10.77 -3.50
N LEU A 200 1.44 -11.52 -4.54
CA LEU A 200 0.64 -11.67 -5.74
C LEU A 200 0.05 -13.07 -5.73
N CYS A 201 -1.26 -13.16 -5.57
CA CYS A 201 -1.99 -14.40 -5.45
C CYS A 201 -2.69 -14.78 -6.76
N VAL A 202 -2.76 -16.09 -7.03
CA VAL A 202 -3.65 -16.69 -8.01
C VAL A 202 -4.48 -17.74 -7.27
N ASP A 203 -5.82 -17.61 -7.32
CA ASP A 203 -6.77 -18.48 -6.60
C ASP A 203 -6.45 -18.61 -5.10
N GLY A 204 -6.06 -17.51 -4.47
CA GLY A 204 -5.72 -17.45 -3.05
C GLY A 204 -4.31 -17.91 -2.69
N GLU A 205 -3.58 -18.52 -3.61
CA GLU A 205 -2.23 -19.01 -3.37
C GLU A 205 -1.19 -17.96 -3.78
N PRO A 206 -0.30 -17.54 -2.86
CA PRO A 206 0.80 -16.63 -3.16
C PRO A 206 1.74 -17.25 -4.21
N LYS A 207 1.85 -16.61 -5.38
CA LYS A 207 2.81 -16.98 -6.44
C LYS A 207 4.10 -16.18 -6.35
N LEU A 208 3.99 -14.92 -5.92
CA LEU A 208 5.13 -14.08 -5.53
C LEU A 208 4.88 -13.54 -4.14
N ASP A 209 5.96 -13.38 -3.39
CA ASP A 209 5.91 -12.77 -2.05
C ASP A 209 7.13 -11.88 -1.79
N PHE A 210 6.93 -10.84 -1.00
CA PHE A 210 7.97 -9.87 -0.64
C PHE A 210 7.80 -9.46 0.81
N VAL A 211 8.92 -9.31 1.51
CA VAL A 211 8.95 -8.82 2.90
C VAL A 211 9.70 -7.51 2.93
N SER A 212 9.12 -6.52 3.60
CA SER A 212 9.73 -5.21 3.78
C SER A 212 9.66 -4.77 5.24
N HIS A 213 10.61 -3.95 5.65
CA HIS A 213 10.77 -3.44 7.00
C HIS A 213 10.75 -1.93 7.01
N TYR A 214 10.03 -1.31 7.95
CA TYR A 214 10.01 0.13 8.18
C TYR A 214 11.10 0.57 9.16
N TYR A 215 11.67 1.75 8.94
CA TYR A 215 12.68 2.38 9.78
C TYR A 215 12.49 3.91 9.81
N PRO A 216 11.95 4.45 10.92
CA PRO A 216 11.29 3.77 12.04
C PRO A 216 9.89 3.27 11.64
N ASN A 217 9.14 2.73 12.61
CA ASN A 217 7.73 2.36 12.43
C ASN A 217 6.90 3.53 11.88
N VAL A 218 5.86 3.20 11.10
CA VAL A 218 5.08 4.19 10.31
C VAL A 218 4.52 5.31 11.18
N LEU A 219 3.97 5.00 12.35
CA LEU A 219 3.40 6.00 13.24
C LEU A 219 4.42 7.04 13.71
N GLU A 220 5.65 6.64 13.99
CA GLU A 220 6.76 7.52 14.33
C GLU A 220 7.22 8.33 13.11
N ALA A 221 7.39 7.65 11.98
CA ALA A 221 7.78 8.26 10.72
C ALA A 221 6.82 9.38 10.29
N MET A 222 5.51 9.18 10.45
CA MET A 222 4.48 10.15 10.04
C MET A 222 4.28 11.32 11.01
N ARG A 223 5.01 11.35 12.14
CA ARG A 223 4.90 12.40 13.17
C ARG A 223 6.19 13.15 13.41
N THR A 224 7.30 12.67 12.88
CA THR A 224 8.62 13.15 13.22
C THR A 224 9.31 13.74 11.99
N ARG A 225 9.31 15.07 11.87
CA ARG A 225 9.82 15.78 10.70
C ARG A 225 11.31 15.57 10.45
N TRP A 226 12.13 15.56 11.50
CA TRP A 226 13.59 15.47 11.42
C TRP A 226 14.14 14.08 11.14
N ILE A 227 13.28 13.09 10.95
CA ILE A 227 13.67 11.75 10.56
C ILE A 227 13.54 11.64 9.04
N SER A 228 14.53 11.03 8.39
CA SER A 228 14.45 10.54 7.02
C SER A 228 13.98 9.09 7.06
N PRO A 229 12.67 8.81 6.98
CA PRO A 229 12.17 7.45 7.14
C PRO A 229 12.52 6.60 5.93
N GLU A 230 12.71 5.31 6.19
CA GLU A 230 13.07 4.34 5.20
C GLU A 230 12.14 3.12 5.25
N PHE A 231 11.96 2.46 4.13
CA PHE A 231 11.61 1.05 4.14
C PHE A 231 12.46 0.26 3.17
N VAL A 232 12.72 -0.99 3.52
CA VAL A 232 13.64 -1.86 2.78
C VAL A 232 12.99 -3.21 2.53
N ALA A 233 12.83 -3.56 1.25
CA ALA A 233 12.48 -4.90 0.81
C ALA A 233 13.71 -5.80 0.94
N THR A 234 13.58 -6.85 1.75
CA THR A 234 14.68 -7.78 2.00
C THR A 234 14.83 -8.80 0.87
N ASN A 235 16.08 -9.16 0.55
CA ASN A 235 16.40 -10.29 -0.30
C ASN A 235 16.59 -11.60 0.47
N ARG A 236 16.41 -11.59 1.81
CA ARG A 236 16.62 -12.73 2.71
C ARG A 236 15.36 -13.60 2.91
N VAL A 237 14.29 -13.34 2.14
CA VAL A 237 12.97 -13.99 2.32
C VAL A 237 13.05 -15.52 2.29
N ASP A 238 13.93 -16.08 1.46
CA ASP A 238 14.09 -17.53 1.29
C ASP A 238 15.18 -18.13 2.19
N SER A 239 16.09 -17.31 2.74
CA SER A 239 17.23 -17.76 3.54
C SER A 239 17.02 -17.67 5.05
N GLU A 240 16.17 -16.74 5.53
CA GLU A 240 15.95 -16.53 6.95
C GLU A 240 14.72 -17.31 7.45
N PRO A 241 14.90 -18.21 8.47
CA PRO A 241 13.82 -19.07 8.96
C PRO A 241 12.61 -18.31 9.52
N ASP A 242 12.82 -17.12 10.09
CA ASP A 242 11.75 -16.32 10.72
C ASP A 242 10.70 -15.88 9.73
N TYR A 243 11.05 -15.67 8.44
CA TYR A 243 10.09 -15.34 7.40
C TYR A 243 9.15 -16.48 7.06
N GLN A 244 9.46 -17.73 7.42
CA GLN A 244 8.52 -18.85 7.24
C GLN A 244 7.26 -18.69 8.13
N GLN A 245 7.43 -18.15 9.36
CA GLN A 245 6.28 -17.85 10.21
C GLN A 245 5.42 -16.72 9.62
N LEU A 246 6.05 -15.72 9.02
CA LEU A 246 5.35 -14.62 8.36
C LEU A 246 4.60 -15.10 7.10
N ARG A 247 5.21 -15.95 6.29
CA ARG A 247 4.59 -16.59 5.13
C ARG A 247 3.37 -17.43 5.53
N GLU A 248 3.50 -18.20 6.61
CA GLU A 248 2.39 -19.00 7.13
C GLU A 248 1.26 -18.11 7.67
N LEU A 249 1.61 -17.03 8.40
CA LEU A 249 0.64 -16.02 8.82
C LEU A 249 -0.11 -15.43 7.62
N GLY A 250 0.62 -14.97 6.59
CA GLY A 250 0.04 -14.38 5.39
C GLY A 250 -0.88 -15.35 4.64
N ARG A 251 -0.48 -16.63 4.51
CA ARG A 251 -1.34 -17.66 3.87
C ARG A 251 -2.65 -17.85 4.63
N ARG A 252 -2.59 -17.95 5.98
CA ARG A 252 -3.78 -18.07 6.83
C ARG A 252 -4.67 -16.82 6.75
N VAL A 253 -4.09 -15.63 6.69
CA VAL A 253 -4.81 -14.38 6.50
C VAL A 253 -5.53 -14.36 5.15
N ASN A 254 -4.83 -14.66 4.06
CA ASN A 254 -5.41 -14.71 2.72
C ASN A 254 -6.59 -15.69 2.64
N GLN A 255 -6.42 -16.87 3.20
CA GLN A 255 -7.48 -17.89 3.25
C GLN A 255 -8.71 -17.43 4.06
N ALA A 256 -8.50 -16.86 5.25
CA ALA A 256 -9.59 -16.44 6.14
C ALA A 256 -10.41 -15.29 5.54
N LEU A 257 -9.77 -14.36 4.83
CA LEU A 257 -10.42 -13.23 4.20
C LEU A 257 -10.97 -13.54 2.79
N GLY A 258 -10.68 -14.72 2.25
CA GLY A 258 -11.14 -15.13 0.93
C GLY A 258 -10.43 -14.39 -0.21
N ILE A 259 -9.13 -14.13 -0.06
CA ILE A 259 -8.29 -13.58 -1.13
C ILE A 259 -8.29 -14.57 -2.31
N GLY A 260 -8.56 -14.07 -3.51
CA GLY A 260 -8.52 -14.83 -4.75
C GLY A 260 -7.29 -14.45 -5.60
N THR A 261 -7.54 -14.15 -6.89
CA THR A 261 -6.49 -13.66 -7.79
C THR A 261 -6.39 -12.14 -7.67
N THR A 262 -5.40 -11.66 -6.92
CA THR A 262 -5.13 -10.23 -6.67
C THR A 262 -3.78 -10.05 -5.98
N ALA A 263 -3.29 -8.81 -5.95
CA ALA A 263 -2.19 -8.42 -5.07
C ALA A 263 -2.71 -8.13 -3.65
N THR A 264 -1.87 -8.35 -2.65
CA THR A 264 -2.16 -7.96 -1.26
C THR A 264 -1.01 -7.17 -0.67
N HIS A 265 -1.34 -6.30 0.27
CA HIS A 265 -0.40 -5.55 1.11
C HIS A 265 -0.79 -5.76 2.56
N MET A 266 -0.01 -6.55 3.31
CA MET A 266 -0.27 -6.94 4.69
C MET A 266 0.78 -6.38 5.63
N GLU A 267 0.35 -5.59 6.61
CA GLU A 267 1.23 -5.07 7.67
C GLU A 267 1.28 -6.02 8.87
N TRP A 268 2.45 -6.08 9.49
CA TRP A 268 2.73 -6.94 10.64
C TRP A 268 3.65 -6.26 11.65
N PHE A 269 3.56 -6.72 12.90
CA PHE A 269 4.48 -6.36 13.99
C PHE A 269 5.16 -7.61 14.53
N PHE A 270 6.43 -7.47 14.90
CA PHE A 270 7.19 -8.50 15.64
C PHE A 270 7.86 -7.88 16.85
N GLY A 271 7.52 -8.39 18.04
CA GLY A 271 8.02 -7.86 19.30
C GLY A 271 7.89 -8.86 20.46
N PRO A 272 7.88 -8.40 21.72
CA PRO A 272 7.81 -9.27 22.90
C PRO A 272 6.62 -10.22 22.92
N LYS A 273 5.52 -9.85 22.24
CA LYS A 273 4.30 -10.67 22.11
C LYS A 273 4.29 -11.55 20.83
N GLY A 274 5.45 -11.72 20.17
CA GLY A 274 5.61 -12.47 18.93
C GLY A 274 5.11 -11.73 17.68
N LEU A 275 4.92 -12.49 16.60
CA LEU A 275 4.43 -12.00 15.34
C LEU A 275 2.92 -11.74 15.42
N LYS A 276 2.48 -10.54 15.03
CA LYS A 276 1.08 -10.15 14.98
C LYS A 276 0.72 -9.51 13.65
N PHE A 277 -0.45 -9.88 13.13
CA PHE A 277 -1.10 -9.19 12.01
C PHE A 277 -1.57 -7.80 12.43
N SER A 278 -1.37 -6.81 11.57
CA SER A 278 -1.85 -5.44 11.75
C SER A 278 -3.06 -5.14 10.86
N GLU A 279 -2.84 -5.05 9.55
CA GLU A 279 -3.91 -4.82 8.55
C GLU A 279 -3.52 -5.41 7.18
N ILE A 280 -4.49 -5.51 6.27
CA ILE A 280 -4.25 -5.94 4.90
C ILE A 280 -5.18 -5.21 3.93
N GLY A 281 -4.65 -4.80 2.78
CA GLY A 281 -5.41 -4.36 1.61
C GLY A 281 -5.36 -5.41 0.49
N CYS A 282 -6.47 -5.62 -0.21
CA CYS A 282 -6.51 -6.48 -1.41
C CYS A 282 -6.14 -5.66 -2.66
N ARG A 283 -4.96 -5.08 -2.63
CA ARG A 283 -4.38 -4.25 -3.70
C ARG A 283 -2.86 -4.20 -3.57
N PRO A 284 -2.14 -3.75 -4.62
CA PRO A 284 -0.70 -3.49 -4.54
C PRO A 284 -0.34 -2.47 -3.44
N PRO A 285 0.87 -2.55 -2.84
CA PRO A 285 1.37 -1.53 -1.93
C PRO A 285 1.52 -0.17 -2.63
N GLY A 286 1.50 0.89 -1.83
CA GLY A 286 1.80 2.24 -2.28
C GLY A 286 3.31 2.56 -2.34
N VAL A 287 3.59 3.84 -2.40
CA VAL A 287 4.92 4.48 -2.26
C VAL A 287 6.04 3.86 -3.11
N GLY A 288 5.68 3.24 -4.26
CA GLY A 288 6.65 2.66 -5.19
C GLY A 288 7.33 1.38 -4.70
N ALA A 289 6.73 0.65 -3.76
CA ALA A 289 7.29 -0.62 -3.28
C ALA A 289 7.46 -1.64 -4.41
N TRP A 290 6.56 -1.65 -5.38
CA TRP A 290 6.65 -2.54 -6.54
C TRP A 290 7.86 -2.25 -7.43
N ASP A 291 8.26 -0.99 -7.54
CA ASP A 291 9.49 -0.63 -8.28
C ASP A 291 10.73 -1.18 -7.57
N LEU A 292 10.73 -1.16 -6.22
CA LEU A 292 11.80 -1.79 -5.43
C LEU A 292 11.81 -3.31 -5.61
N TYR A 293 10.63 -3.96 -5.63
CA TYR A 293 10.56 -5.40 -5.87
C TYR A 293 11.07 -5.77 -7.25
N SER A 294 10.70 -4.99 -8.28
CA SER A 294 11.21 -5.18 -9.63
C SER A 294 12.73 -5.06 -9.67
N ALA A 295 13.28 -3.98 -9.10
CA ALA A 295 14.71 -3.70 -9.11
C ALA A 295 15.53 -4.70 -8.27
N GLY A 296 14.99 -5.13 -7.12
CA GLY A 296 15.65 -6.08 -6.22
C GLY A 296 15.66 -7.52 -6.73
N ASN A 297 14.65 -7.88 -7.51
CA ASN A 297 14.42 -9.27 -7.96
C ASN A 297 14.60 -9.45 -9.47
N GLU A 298 14.94 -8.40 -10.21
CA GLU A 298 15.16 -8.43 -11.66
C GLU A 298 13.95 -8.99 -12.44
N ILE A 299 12.73 -8.60 -12.03
CA ILE A 299 11.46 -8.98 -12.64
C ILE A 299 10.63 -7.73 -12.98
N ASP A 300 9.71 -7.85 -13.92
CA ASP A 300 8.63 -6.89 -14.10
C ASP A 300 7.40 -7.35 -13.30
N ILE A 301 7.22 -6.82 -12.08
CA ILE A 301 6.13 -7.21 -11.19
C ILE A 301 4.77 -6.76 -11.74
N TYR A 302 4.71 -5.65 -12.50
CA TYR A 302 3.47 -5.20 -13.13
C TYR A 302 3.02 -6.21 -14.19
N LYS A 303 3.98 -6.74 -14.97
CA LYS A 303 3.71 -7.80 -15.93
C LYS A 303 3.32 -9.11 -15.25
N ALA A 304 3.98 -9.46 -14.13
CA ALA A 304 3.60 -10.62 -13.33
C ALA A 304 2.15 -10.51 -12.83
N TRP A 305 1.71 -9.31 -12.41
CA TRP A 305 0.33 -9.03 -12.04
C TRP A 305 -0.63 -9.18 -13.22
N ALA A 306 -0.28 -8.62 -14.37
CA ALA A 306 -1.10 -8.75 -15.56
C ALA A 306 -1.22 -10.22 -16.02
N ASP A 307 -0.14 -11.00 -15.93
CA ASP A 307 -0.16 -12.44 -16.19
C ASP A 307 -1.11 -13.16 -15.21
N ALA A 308 -1.08 -12.83 -13.92
CA ALA A 308 -2.00 -13.39 -12.93
C ALA A 308 -3.47 -13.09 -13.28
N ILE A 309 -3.79 -11.85 -13.66
CA ILE A 309 -5.16 -11.42 -13.99
C ILE A 309 -5.64 -12.06 -15.31
N VAL A 310 -4.78 -12.08 -16.33
CA VAL A 310 -5.18 -12.46 -17.71
C VAL A 310 -5.03 -13.97 -17.94
N HIS A 311 -3.97 -14.56 -17.41
CA HIS A 311 -3.60 -15.95 -17.66
C HIS A 311 -3.78 -16.88 -16.46
N GLU A 312 -4.20 -16.33 -15.30
CA GLU A 312 -4.36 -17.08 -14.04
C GLU A 312 -3.07 -17.84 -13.65
N ASN A 313 -1.93 -17.25 -14.00
CA ASN A 313 -0.61 -17.82 -13.73
C ASN A 313 0.46 -16.74 -13.59
N VAL A 314 1.58 -17.07 -12.96
CA VAL A 314 2.76 -16.20 -12.83
C VAL A 314 4.00 -17.03 -13.18
N TRP A 315 4.69 -16.61 -14.23
CA TRP A 315 5.92 -17.31 -14.69
C TRP A 315 7.21 -16.65 -14.18
N HIS A 316 7.10 -15.47 -13.57
CA HIS A 316 8.23 -14.72 -13.05
C HIS A 316 8.79 -15.39 -11.79
N VAL A 317 10.11 -15.52 -11.72
CA VAL A 317 10.83 -16.06 -10.56
C VAL A 317 11.71 -14.96 -9.98
N PRO A 318 11.46 -14.51 -8.73
CA PRO A 318 12.29 -13.51 -8.08
C PRO A 318 13.73 -14.02 -7.90
N THR A 319 14.73 -13.24 -8.32
CA THR A 319 16.14 -13.65 -8.17
C THR A 319 16.64 -13.53 -6.73
N ARG A 320 16.00 -12.72 -5.90
CA ARG A 320 16.45 -12.35 -4.54
C ARG A 320 17.89 -11.81 -4.50
N ARG A 321 18.35 -11.26 -5.63
CA ARG A 321 19.75 -10.84 -5.76
C ARG A 321 20.09 -9.62 -4.94
N TYR A 322 19.15 -8.66 -4.86
CA TYR A 322 19.35 -7.41 -4.15
C TYR A 322 18.25 -7.19 -3.10
N ALA A 323 18.64 -6.68 -1.94
CA ALA A 323 17.75 -5.88 -1.14
C ALA A 323 17.53 -4.54 -1.86
N ALA A 324 16.34 -3.96 -1.76
CA ALA A 324 16.02 -2.68 -2.38
C ALA A 324 15.24 -1.82 -1.39
N GLY A 325 15.60 -0.56 -1.27
CA GLY A 325 15.01 0.32 -0.27
C GLY A 325 14.88 1.76 -0.76
N ILE A 326 14.14 2.52 0.02
CA ILE A 326 13.89 3.93 -0.21
C ILE A 326 14.15 4.70 1.06
N VAL A 327 14.72 5.90 0.92
CA VAL A 327 14.81 6.92 1.97
C VAL A 327 14.03 8.14 1.54
N ALA A 328 13.10 8.60 2.38
CA ALA A 328 12.36 9.84 2.16
C ALA A 328 13.13 11.02 2.77
N LEU A 329 13.29 12.08 1.99
CA LEU A 329 14.01 13.29 2.37
C LEU A 329 12.99 14.39 2.66
N ARG A 330 13.07 14.96 3.86
CA ARG A 330 12.10 15.93 4.36
C ARG A 330 12.74 17.27 4.65
N PRO A 331 12.10 18.38 4.23
CA PRO A 331 12.56 19.71 4.62
C PRO A 331 12.36 19.93 6.12
N ALA A 332 13.22 20.74 6.72
CA ALA A 332 13.12 21.11 8.14
C ALA A 332 11.84 21.90 8.46
N ARG A 333 11.23 22.55 7.47
CA ARG A 333 9.96 23.31 7.57
C ARG A 333 9.19 23.25 6.25
N ASP A 334 7.90 23.52 6.32
CA ASP A 334 7.08 23.68 5.13
C ASP A 334 7.31 25.04 4.48
N GLY A 335 7.08 25.11 3.16
CA GLY A 335 7.30 26.29 2.33
C GLY A 335 7.47 25.92 0.87
N SER A 336 8.33 26.62 0.15
CA SER A 336 8.76 26.26 -1.20
C SER A 336 10.21 25.76 -1.17
N ILE A 337 10.49 24.66 -1.85
CA ILE A 337 11.85 24.12 -1.96
C ILE A 337 12.74 25.17 -2.65
N THR A 338 13.86 25.50 -2.03
CA THR A 338 14.82 26.45 -2.57
C THR A 338 15.99 25.74 -3.24
N TRP A 339 16.53 24.69 -2.63
CA TRP A 339 17.60 23.86 -3.15
C TRP A 339 17.73 22.56 -2.36
N ILE A 340 18.49 21.60 -2.89
CA ILE A 340 18.79 20.32 -2.24
C ILE A 340 20.30 20.18 -2.14
N GLU A 341 20.82 20.06 -0.92
CA GLU A 341 22.24 19.97 -0.59
C GLU A 341 22.71 18.51 -0.55
N GLY A 342 23.98 18.28 -0.88
CA GLY A 342 24.64 16.98 -0.70
C GLY A 342 24.40 15.97 -1.82
N VAL A 343 23.63 16.31 -2.84
CA VAL A 343 23.26 15.38 -3.94
C VAL A 343 24.47 14.90 -4.72
N ASP A 344 25.37 15.82 -5.12
CA ASP A 344 26.55 15.46 -5.94
C ASP A 344 27.52 14.55 -5.17
N ASP A 345 27.73 14.83 -3.88
CA ASP A 345 28.58 14.00 -3.01
C ASP A 345 27.99 12.60 -2.79
N ALA A 346 26.69 12.52 -2.54
CA ALA A 346 25.98 11.25 -2.43
C ALA A 346 26.03 10.45 -3.75
N GLN A 347 25.80 11.12 -4.87
CA GLN A 347 25.88 10.52 -6.21
C GLN A 347 27.31 10.01 -6.51
N ALA A 348 28.34 10.75 -6.14
CA ALA A 348 29.72 10.34 -6.37
C ALA A 348 30.11 9.09 -5.55
N ARG A 349 29.55 8.93 -4.33
CA ARG A 349 29.86 7.80 -3.45
C ARG A 349 28.97 6.58 -3.68
N LEU A 350 27.69 6.76 -3.98
CA LEU A 350 26.67 5.73 -3.93
C LEU A 350 25.91 5.56 -5.24
N GLY A 351 26.21 6.36 -6.28
CA GLY A 351 25.41 6.43 -7.51
C GLY A 351 25.26 5.12 -8.28
N GLU A 352 26.22 4.20 -8.18
CA GLU A 352 26.12 2.87 -8.81
C GLU A 352 24.98 2.00 -8.24
N TRP A 353 24.53 2.31 -7.01
CA TRP A 353 23.48 1.58 -6.30
C TRP A 353 22.12 2.27 -6.37
N VAL A 354 22.05 3.48 -6.91
CA VAL A 354 20.80 4.23 -7.07
C VAL A 354 19.95 3.60 -8.18
N ILE A 355 18.70 3.31 -7.86
CA ILE A 355 17.68 2.86 -8.83
C ILE A 355 17.09 4.08 -9.52
N ASP A 356 16.58 5.00 -8.72
CA ASP A 356 16.04 6.30 -9.13
C ASP A 356 16.00 7.28 -7.94
N ALA A 357 15.71 8.55 -8.24
CA ALA A 357 15.50 9.58 -7.24
C ALA A 357 14.45 10.57 -7.72
N HIS A 358 13.64 11.05 -6.78
CA HIS A 358 12.75 12.20 -6.98
C HIS A 358 13.29 13.38 -6.17
N LEU A 359 13.86 14.34 -6.87
CA LEU A 359 14.43 15.56 -6.29
C LEU A 359 13.70 16.75 -6.91
N PRO A 360 12.66 17.28 -6.26
CA PRO A 360 11.85 18.35 -6.83
C PRO A 360 12.66 19.62 -7.11
N PRO A 361 12.38 20.33 -8.21
CA PRO A 361 13.08 21.57 -8.55
C PRO A 361 12.75 22.71 -7.56
N PRO A 362 13.61 23.73 -7.48
CA PRO A 362 13.31 24.94 -6.74
C PRO A 362 11.96 25.55 -7.13
N GLY A 363 11.22 26.07 -6.15
CA GLY A 363 9.87 26.61 -6.31
C GLY A 363 8.75 25.59 -6.11
N THR A 364 9.06 24.29 -5.96
CA THR A 364 8.05 23.28 -5.65
C THR A 364 7.54 23.46 -4.23
N PRO A 365 6.21 23.56 -3.99
CA PRO A 365 5.65 23.60 -2.65
C PRO A 365 5.94 22.29 -1.89
N THR A 366 6.32 22.42 -0.62
CA THR A 366 6.47 21.25 0.25
C THR A 366 5.11 20.73 0.69
N GLN A 367 5.10 19.48 1.14
CA GLN A 367 3.94 18.87 1.78
C GLN A 367 4.25 18.60 3.26
N PRO A 368 3.24 18.69 4.15
CA PRO A 368 3.42 18.36 5.55
C PRO A 368 3.80 16.90 5.75
N VAL A 369 4.40 16.58 6.89
CA VAL A 369 4.87 15.22 7.21
C VAL A 369 3.74 14.21 7.14
N GLU A 370 2.54 14.63 7.55
CA GLU A 370 1.34 13.82 7.58
C GLU A 370 0.75 13.52 6.18
N ALA A 371 1.18 14.24 5.14
CA ALA A 371 0.67 14.06 3.78
C ALA A 371 1.14 12.75 3.12
N GLY A 372 2.20 12.13 3.64
CA GLY A 372 2.65 10.84 3.16
C GLY A 372 4.14 10.56 3.36
N TYR A 373 4.47 9.28 3.30
CA TYR A 373 5.83 8.79 3.51
C TYR A 373 6.85 9.43 2.54
N MET A 374 6.43 9.65 1.28
CA MET A 374 7.24 10.14 0.15
C MET A 374 6.85 11.55 -0.31
N ALA A 375 6.30 12.36 0.58
CA ALA A 375 5.63 13.60 0.22
C ALA A 375 6.51 14.65 -0.48
N ASN A 376 7.82 14.68 -0.24
CA ASN A 376 8.68 15.74 -0.76
C ASN A 376 9.75 15.21 -1.74
N ALA A 377 10.76 14.52 -1.25
CA ALA A 377 11.85 13.99 -2.05
C ALA A 377 12.21 12.57 -1.58
N TYR A 378 12.82 11.78 -2.44
CA TYR A 378 13.29 10.45 -2.07
C TYR A 378 14.42 9.96 -2.96
N VAL A 379 15.16 8.98 -2.45
CA VAL A 379 16.13 8.19 -3.23
C VAL A 379 15.83 6.71 -3.03
N ARG A 380 15.80 5.96 -4.12
CA ARG A 380 15.68 4.49 -4.12
C ARG A 380 17.02 3.87 -4.47
N MET A 381 17.39 2.85 -3.71
CA MET A 381 18.68 2.17 -3.86
C MET A 381 18.51 0.66 -3.75
N ARG A 382 19.50 -0.08 -4.28
CA ARG A 382 19.60 -1.53 -4.10
C ARG A 382 21.03 -1.95 -3.82
N HIS A 383 21.21 -3.05 -3.07
CA HIS A 383 22.53 -3.63 -2.81
C HIS A 383 22.36 -5.14 -2.52
N PRO A 384 23.34 -6.00 -2.91
CA PRO A 384 23.27 -7.45 -2.60
C PRO A 384 23.24 -7.74 -1.10
N ASP A 385 23.93 -6.94 -0.29
CA ASP A 385 23.92 -7.03 1.16
C ASP A 385 22.90 -6.05 1.76
N TYR A 386 21.95 -6.59 2.55
CA TYR A 386 20.89 -5.84 3.19
C TYR A 386 21.40 -4.80 4.20
N ASP A 387 22.40 -5.17 5.00
CA ASP A 387 22.90 -4.29 6.07
C ASP A 387 23.74 -3.15 5.49
N VAL A 388 24.46 -3.40 4.39
CA VAL A 388 25.14 -2.35 3.63
C VAL A 388 24.12 -1.39 3.02
N LEU A 389 23.04 -1.90 2.42
CA LEU A 389 21.96 -1.05 1.89
C LEU A 389 21.38 -0.14 2.98
N ARG A 390 21.09 -0.69 4.16
CA ARG A 390 20.61 0.09 5.30
C ARG A 390 21.56 1.25 5.63
N GLY A 391 22.86 0.96 5.73
CA GLY A 391 23.88 1.98 5.98
C GLY A 391 23.95 3.06 4.89
N MET A 392 23.71 2.69 3.61
CA MET A 392 23.67 3.63 2.50
C MET A 392 22.44 4.55 2.56
N LEU A 393 21.26 4.01 2.86
CA LEU A 393 20.04 4.80 3.01
C LEU A 393 20.15 5.78 4.17
N ASP A 394 20.65 5.31 5.33
CA ASP A 394 20.98 6.16 6.49
C ASP A 394 21.98 7.28 6.15
N ASP A 395 22.99 6.98 5.31
CA ASP A 395 23.98 7.98 4.88
C ASP A 395 23.33 9.05 3.99
N VAL A 396 22.52 8.66 3.03
CA VAL A 396 21.74 9.60 2.19
C VAL A 396 20.81 10.44 3.06
N GLY A 397 20.06 9.83 3.97
CA GLY A 397 19.14 10.55 4.87
C GLY A 397 19.82 11.58 5.78
N ARG A 398 21.11 11.36 6.10
CA ARG A 398 21.92 12.28 6.92
C ARG A 398 22.69 13.32 6.11
N SER A 399 23.01 13.05 4.85
CA SER A 399 23.90 13.89 4.04
C SER A 399 23.18 14.71 2.98
N VAL A 400 21.95 14.31 2.61
CA VAL A 400 21.15 15.03 1.61
C VAL A 400 20.04 15.81 2.30
N HIS A 401 20.04 17.12 2.17
CA HIS A 401 19.12 18.02 2.86
C HIS A 401 18.25 18.82 1.90
N VAL A 402 16.94 18.76 2.10
CA VAL A 402 15.96 19.58 1.36
C VAL A 402 15.76 20.91 2.10
N HIS A 403 16.12 22.02 1.47
CA HIS A 403 15.91 23.35 2.00
C HIS A 403 14.63 23.97 1.46
N ALA A 404 13.79 24.53 2.34
CA ALA A 404 12.54 25.21 1.99
C ALA A 404 12.37 26.51 2.77
N GLU A 405 11.70 27.50 2.14
CA GLU A 405 11.39 28.82 2.71
C GLU A 405 9.92 29.21 2.47
#